data_ad642b3091483584094a9937a691cf80
#
_entry.id   ad642b3091483584094a9937a691cf80
#
_cell.length_a   1.000
_cell.length_b   1.000
_cell.length_c   1.000
_cell.angle_alpha   90.00
_cell.angle_beta   90.00
_cell.angle_gamma   90.00
#
_symmetry.space_group_name_H-M   'P 1'
#
loop_
_entity.id
_entity.type
_entity.pdbx_description
1 polymer ?
#
loop_
_entity_poly.entity_id
_entity_poly.type
_entity_poly.pdbx_seq_one_letter_code
_entity_poly.pdbx_strand_id
1 'polypeptide(L)'
;MGISYVLEDIEKNENGLKSESFTKILGTIVLSPKKEMPYSKIEGKWITNDDYIVIHRLTVDSEIKNKGIATKILEFSEKECIKNKILSIKTDSHENNEPMKKFLEKNGFSYYGVIYLDREPDIGEMRIVYEKIIKIPHKLF
;
A
#
# COMPACT_ATOMS: atom_id res chain seq x y z
N MET A 1 9.94 11.58 2.83
CA MET A 1 10.33 10.41 3.65
C MET A 1 9.08 9.57 3.92
N GLY A 2 9.14 8.27 3.68
CA GLY A 2 8.01 7.38 3.92
C GLY A 2 7.86 7.03 5.39
N ILE A 3 6.62 6.78 5.82
CA ILE A 3 6.32 6.31 7.16
C ILE A 3 6.01 4.82 7.06
N SER A 4 6.72 4.03 7.86
CA SER A 4 6.53 2.59 7.92
C SER A 4 5.53 2.23 9.01
N TYR A 5 4.64 1.29 8.70
CA TYR A 5 3.66 0.76 9.64
C TYR A 5 3.77 -0.75 9.69
N VAL A 6 3.46 -1.31 10.85
CA VAL A 6 3.37 -2.75 11.04
C VAL A 6 2.00 -3.10 11.60
N LEU A 7 1.44 -4.20 11.13
CA LEU A 7 0.25 -4.81 11.72
C LEU A 7 0.72 -5.93 12.64
N GLU A 8 0.34 -5.82 13.90
CA GLU A 8 0.75 -6.78 14.93
C GLU A 8 -0.46 -7.53 15.48
N ASP A 9 -0.23 -8.78 15.84
CA ASP A 9 -1.17 -9.56 16.63
C ASP A 9 -0.61 -9.68 18.06
N ILE A 10 -1.44 -9.36 19.04
CA ILE A 10 -1.05 -9.43 20.45
C ILE A 10 -1.66 -10.71 21.02
N GLU A 11 -0.83 -11.71 21.27
CA GLU A 11 -1.27 -12.92 21.97
C GLU A 11 -1.40 -12.64 23.47
N LYS A 12 -2.61 -12.79 24.00
CA LYS A 12 -2.87 -12.75 25.43
C LYS A 12 -2.82 -14.16 25.98
N ASN A 13 -2.25 -14.33 27.19
CA ASN A 13 -2.31 -15.63 27.85
C ASN A 13 -3.76 -15.99 28.26
N GLU A 14 -4.04 -17.26 28.45
CA GLU A 14 -5.38 -17.80 28.73
C GLU A 14 -6.05 -17.20 29.98
N ASN A 15 -5.29 -16.61 30.88
CA ASN A 15 -5.78 -16.05 32.15
C ASN A 15 -6.05 -14.54 32.11
N GLY A 16 -5.87 -13.89 30.95
CA GLY A 16 -6.06 -12.45 30.84
C GLY A 16 -5.04 -11.62 31.63
N LEU A 17 -4.06 -12.25 32.26
CA LEU A 17 -2.98 -11.58 32.94
C LEU A 17 -1.91 -11.18 31.92
N LYS A 18 -1.48 -9.92 31.98
CA LYS A 18 -0.39 -9.39 31.15
C LYS A 18 0.95 -9.98 31.60
N SER A 19 1.20 -11.24 31.33
CA SER A 19 2.54 -11.79 31.43
C SER A 19 3.09 -11.93 30.03
N GLU A 20 4.13 -11.18 29.73
CA GLU A 20 4.88 -11.22 28.46
C GLU A 20 3.98 -11.30 27.22
N SER A 21 3.59 -10.12 26.70
CA SER A 21 2.91 -10.02 25.41
C SER A 21 3.90 -10.32 24.29
N PHE A 22 3.72 -11.46 23.64
CA PHE A 22 4.39 -11.72 22.36
C PHE A 22 3.63 -11.00 21.27
N THR A 23 4.27 -10.02 20.63
CA THR A 23 3.75 -9.41 19.42
C THR A 23 4.27 -10.15 18.20
N LYS A 24 3.35 -10.68 17.40
CA LYS A 24 3.70 -11.25 16.09
C LYS A 24 3.41 -10.22 15.01
N ILE A 25 4.40 -9.91 14.20
CA ILE A 25 4.21 -9.02 13.05
C ILE A 25 3.50 -9.81 11.94
N LEU A 26 2.30 -9.36 11.57
CA LEU A 26 1.49 -9.97 10.53
C LEU A 26 1.78 -9.41 9.15
N GLY A 27 2.17 -8.16 9.07
CA GLY A 27 2.50 -7.51 7.82
C GLY A 27 3.04 -6.10 8.01
N THR A 28 3.56 -5.54 6.93
CA THR A 28 4.16 -4.20 6.94
C THR A 28 3.78 -3.43 5.69
N ILE A 29 3.85 -2.10 5.77
CA ILE A 29 3.64 -1.20 4.65
C ILE A 29 4.44 0.08 4.86
N VAL A 30 4.89 0.69 3.76
CA VAL A 30 5.48 2.03 3.77
C VAL A 30 4.57 2.95 2.97
N LEU A 31 4.15 4.06 3.60
CA LEU A 31 3.35 5.10 2.97
C LEU A 31 4.23 6.32 2.74
N SER A 32 4.41 6.72 1.49
CA SER A 32 5.24 7.87 1.14
C SER A 32 4.41 9.00 0.55
N PRO A 33 4.37 10.19 1.20
CA PRO A 33 3.72 11.36 0.64
C PRO A 33 4.60 12.08 -0.39
N LYS A 34 5.83 11.64 -0.57
CA LYS A 34 6.78 12.29 -1.46
C LYS A 34 6.46 11.97 -2.91
N LYS A 35 6.40 13.03 -3.75
CA LYS A 35 6.27 12.87 -5.20
C LYS A 35 7.57 12.30 -5.76
N GLU A 36 7.51 11.10 -6.33
CA GLU A 36 8.65 10.41 -6.90
C GLU A 36 8.79 10.73 -8.38
N MET A 37 10.02 10.99 -8.83
CA MET A 37 10.31 11.36 -10.21
C MET A 37 9.80 10.33 -11.24
N PRO A 38 9.99 9.02 -11.06
CA PRO A 38 9.47 8.04 -12.01
C PRO A 38 7.96 8.15 -12.21
N TYR A 39 7.21 8.46 -11.16
CA TYR A 39 5.75 8.61 -11.24
C TYR A 39 5.33 9.83 -12.06
N SER A 40 6.12 10.90 -12.05
CA SER A 40 5.86 12.08 -12.87
C SER A 40 6.18 11.85 -14.35
N LYS A 41 6.99 10.83 -14.66
CA LYS A 41 7.39 10.45 -16.02
C LYS A 41 6.66 9.22 -16.53
N ILE A 42 5.46 8.99 -16.08
CA ILE A 42 4.65 7.84 -16.50
C ILE A 42 4.48 7.79 -18.02
N GLU A 43 4.65 6.60 -18.58
CA GLU A 43 4.15 6.29 -19.93
C GLU A 43 2.71 5.80 -19.79
N GLY A 44 1.78 6.70 -19.98
CA GLY A 44 0.37 6.52 -19.67
C GLY A 44 -0.17 7.79 -19.06
N LYS A 45 -1.25 7.68 -18.30
CA LYS A 45 -1.88 8.84 -17.70
C LYS A 45 -2.55 8.48 -16.38
N TRP A 46 -2.17 9.20 -15.32
CA TRP A 46 -2.85 9.10 -14.04
C TRP A 46 -4.29 9.65 -14.09
N ILE A 47 -5.18 9.16 -13.22
CA ILE A 47 -6.52 9.73 -13.06
C ILE A 47 -6.42 11.16 -12.55
N THR A 48 -5.53 11.39 -11.57
CA THR A 48 -5.35 12.70 -10.96
C THR A 48 -3.88 13.05 -10.81
N ASN A 49 -3.59 14.35 -10.92
CA ASN A 49 -2.28 14.92 -10.62
C ASN A 49 -2.25 15.63 -9.27
N ASP A 50 -3.32 15.50 -8.47
CA ASP A 50 -3.38 16.03 -7.11
C ASP A 50 -2.41 15.29 -6.19
N ASP A 51 -2.34 15.69 -4.93
CA ASP A 51 -1.51 15.01 -3.95
C ASP A 51 -1.91 13.54 -3.81
N TYR A 52 -0.92 12.70 -3.65
CA TYR A 52 -1.11 11.26 -3.55
C TYR A 52 -0.14 10.65 -2.55
N ILE A 53 -0.50 9.47 -2.06
CA ILE A 53 0.39 8.62 -1.27
C ILE A 53 0.85 7.46 -2.15
N VAL A 54 2.14 7.16 -2.10
CA VAL A 54 2.70 5.96 -2.75
C VAL A 54 2.84 4.85 -1.71
N ILE A 55 2.33 3.68 -2.06
CA ILE A 55 2.52 2.47 -1.26
C ILE A 55 3.79 1.76 -1.71
N HIS A 56 4.66 1.48 -0.75
CA HIS A 56 5.86 0.67 -0.94
C HIS A 56 5.88 -0.48 0.06
N ARG A 57 6.55 -1.56 -0.32
CA ARG A 57 6.89 -2.66 0.58
C ARG A 57 5.71 -3.21 1.37
N LEU A 58 4.59 -3.42 0.69
CA LEU A 58 3.47 -4.13 1.27
C LEU A 58 3.84 -5.61 1.37
N THR A 59 4.01 -6.10 2.60
CA THR A 59 4.36 -7.49 2.86
C THR A 59 3.43 -8.09 3.90
N VAL A 60 3.19 -9.38 3.79
CA VAL A 60 2.38 -10.16 4.73
C VAL A 60 3.15 -11.41 5.10
N ASP A 61 3.05 -11.82 6.37
CA ASP A 61 3.67 -13.06 6.84
C ASP A 61 3.21 -14.23 5.97
N SER A 62 4.18 -15.00 5.48
CA SER A 62 3.90 -16.13 4.57
C SER A 62 3.06 -17.24 5.21
N GLU A 63 3.11 -17.37 6.53
CA GLU A 63 2.33 -18.39 7.26
C GLU A 63 0.85 -18.04 7.37
N ILE A 64 0.47 -16.78 7.12
CA ILE A 64 -0.90 -16.29 7.29
C ILE A 64 -1.49 -15.72 6.00
N LYS A 65 -0.97 -16.12 4.85
CA LYS A 65 -1.51 -15.71 3.55
C LYS A 65 -2.99 -16.09 3.42
N ASN A 66 -3.75 -15.28 2.68
CA ASN A 66 -5.18 -15.47 2.39
C ASN A 66 -6.12 -15.26 3.57
N LYS A 67 -5.68 -14.59 4.64
CA LYS A 67 -6.53 -14.23 5.79
C LYS A 67 -6.97 -12.75 5.78
N GLY A 68 -6.85 -12.09 4.65
CA GLY A 68 -7.27 -10.70 4.51
C GLY A 68 -6.34 -9.68 5.19
N ILE A 69 -5.12 -10.05 5.54
CA ILE A 69 -4.18 -9.17 6.24
C ILE A 69 -3.77 -7.99 5.34
N ALA A 70 -3.44 -8.26 4.09
CA ALA A 70 -3.09 -7.20 3.14
C ALA A 70 -4.24 -6.20 2.93
N THR A 71 -5.47 -6.69 2.86
CA THR A 71 -6.67 -5.86 2.75
C THR A 71 -6.86 -4.98 4.00
N LYS A 72 -6.63 -5.52 5.19
CA LYS A 72 -6.69 -4.74 6.44
C LYS A 72 -5.63 -3.64 6.47
N ILE A 73 -4.41 -3.94 6.03
CA ILE A 73 -3.33 -2.96 5.94
C ILE A 73 -3.72 -1.85 4.95
N LEU A 74 -4.30 -2.21 3.81
CA LEU A 74 -4.75 -1.25 2.81
C LEU A 74 -5.88 -0.37 3.34
N GLU A 75 -6.86 -0.94 4.05
CA GLU A 75 -7.94 -0.18 4.68
C GLU A 75 -7.40 0.84 5.69
N PHE A 76 -6.43 0.45 6.50
CA PHE A 76 -5.73 1.37 7.40
C PHE A 76 -5.07 2.50 6.61
N SER A 77 -4.40 2.17 5.52
CA SER A 77 -3.72 3.16 4.67
C SER A 77 -4.71 4.17 4.07
N GLU A 78 -5.87 3.70 3.65
CA GLU A 78 -6.94 4.58 3.14
C GLU A 78 -7.46 5.53 4.22
N LYS A 79 -7.63 5.06 5.45
CA LYS A 79 -8.03 5.91 6.58
C LYS A 79 -6.99 6.99 6.87
N GLU A 80 -5.70 6.65 6.82
CA GLU A 80 -4.62 7.62 6.98
C GLU A 80 -4.64 8.66 5.86
N CYS A 81 -4.90 8.26 4.63
CA CYS A 81 -5.03 9.18 3.51
C CYS A 81 -6.19 10.15 3.71
N ILE A 82 -7.37 9.67 4.07
CA ILE A 82 -8.56 10.49 4.33
C ILE A 82 -8.27 11.50 5.44
N LYS A 83 -7.65 11.08 6.51
CA LYS A 83 -7.26 11.92 7.65
C LYS A 83 -6.37 13.08 7.22
N ASN A 84 -5.52 12.88 6.23
CA ASN A 84 -4.62 13.88 5.68
C ASN A 84 -5.18 14.58 4.43
N LYS A 85 -6.45 14.35 4.08
CA LYS A 85 -7.13 14.93 2.90
C LYS A 85 -6.46 14.56 1.58
N ILE A 86 -5.88 13.37 1.51
CA ILE A 86 -5.28 12.82 0.29
C ILE A 86 -6.21 11.74 -0.25
N LEU A 87 -6.66 11.87 -1.49
CA LEU A 87 -7.67 10.98 -2.07
C LEU A 87 -7.13 10.07 -3.17
N SER A 88 -5.82 10.06 -3.38
CA SER A 88 -5.18 9.18 -4.37
C SER A 88 -4.11 8.32 -3.73
N ILE A 89 -4.16 7.03 -4.00
CA ILE A 89 -3.10 6.09 -3.67
C ILE A 89 -2.53 5.55 -4.97
N LYS A 90 -1.22 5.67 -5.14
CA LYS A 90 -0.48 5.14 -6.29
C LYS A 90 0.48 4.06 -5.84
N THR A 91 0.72 3.09 -6.68
CA THR A 91 1.68 2.03 -6.41
C THR A 91 2.19 1.43 -7.71
N ASP A 92 3.31 0.76 -7.62
CA ASP A 92 3.89 0.04 -8.76
C ASP A 92 4.14 -1.41 -8.38
N SER A 93 4.22 -2.25 -9.41
CA SER A 93 4.49 -3.66 -9.26
C SER A 93 5.28 -4.17 -10.46
N HIS A 94 6.00 -5.26 -10.26
CA HIS A 94 6.61 -5.98 -11.37
C HIS A 94 5.50 -6.57 -12.27
N GLU A 95 5.68 -6.48 -13.58
CA GLU A 95 4.68 -6.96 -14.55
C GLU A 95 4.34 -8.46 -14.40
N ASN A 96 5.26 -9.26 -13.89
CA ASN A 96 5.08 -10.68 -13.67
C ASN A 96 4.54 -11.06 -12.29
N ASN A 97 4.27 -10.07 -11.44
CA ASN A 97 3.74 -10.34 -10.10
C ASN A 97 2.22 -10.49 -10.14
N GLU A 98 1.76 -11.65 -10.60
CA GLU A 98 0.33 -11.93 -10.76
C GLU A 98 -0.46 -11.83 -9.44
N PRO A 99 0.03 -12.35 -8.29
CA PRO A 99 -0.70 -12.19 -7.03
C PRO A 99 -0.93 -10.73 -6.65
N MET A 100 0.07 -9.87 -6.83
CA MET A 100 -0.06 -8.44 -6.52
C MET A 100 -1.03 -7.75 -7.47
N LYS A 101 -0.98 -8.07 -8.75
CA LYS A 101 -1.90 -7.52 -9.75
C LYS A 101 -3.35 -7.85 -9.40
N LYS A 102 -3.63 -9.10 -9.06
CA LYS A 102 -4.96 -9.54 -8.65
C LYS A 102 -5.41 -8.87 -7.36
N PHE A 103 -4.51 -8.74 -6.39
CA PHE A 103 -4.79 -8.06 -5.12
C PHE A 103 -5.17 -6.59 -5.35
N LEU A 104 -4.39 -5.88 -6.16
CA LEU A 104 -4.66 -4.47 -6.45
C LEU A 104 -6.00 -4.29 -7.16
N GLU A 105 -6.27 -5.08 -8.20
CA GLU A 105 -7.53 -5.00 -8.93
C GLU A 105 -8.73 -5.33 -8.04
N LYS A 106 -8.63 -6.36 -7.21
CA LYS A 106 -9.66 -6.75 -6.24
C LYS A 106 -9.97 -5.62 -5.25
N ASN A 107 -8.98 -4.81 -4.91
CA ASN A 107 -9.12 -3.74 -3.93
C ASN A 107 -9.37 -2.36 -4.57
N GLY A 108 -9.76 -2.31 -5.83
CA GLY A 108 -10.24 -1.10 -6.49
C GLY A 108 -9.16 -0.27 -7.18
N PHE A 109 -7.96 -0.80 -7.32
CA PHE A 109 -6.91 -0.17 -8.12
C PHE A 109 -7.10 -0.51 -9.60
N SER A 110 -6.75 0.44 -10.47
CA SER A 110 -6.75 0.24 -11.91
C SER A 110 -5.36 0.55 -12.49
N TYR A 111 -5.04 -0.18 -13.55
CA TYR A 111 -3.79 -0.02 -14.29
C TYR A 111 -3.83 1.24 -15.15
N TYR A 112 -2.74 2.03 -15.13
CA TYR A 112 -2.68 3.30 -15.88
C TYR A 112 -1.45 3.47 -16.75
N GLY A 113 -0.48 2.59 -16.70
CA GLY A 113 0.70 2.70 -17.53
C GLY A 113 1.95 2.08 -16.91
N VAL A 114 3.10 2.55 -17.36
CA VAL A 114 4.38 2.05 -16.88
C VAL A 114 5.30 3.19 -16.46
N ILE A 115 6.20 2.87 -15.55
CA ILE A 115 7.29 3.75 -15.12
C ILE A 115 8.61 2.99 -15.22
N TYR A 116 9.70 3.74 -15.16
CA TYR A 116 11.05 3.19 -15.10
C TYR A 116 11.75 3.68 -13.84
N LEU A 117 12.27 2.76 -13.06
CA LEU A 117 12.91 3.08 -11.79
C LEU A 117 14.19 3.88 -12.01
N ASP A 118 14.49 4.79 -11.08
CA ASP A 118 15.64 5.69 -11.17
C ASP A 118 16.64 5.55 -10.02
N ARG A 119 16.56 4.47 -9.24
CA ARG A 119 17.46 4.21 -8.11
C ARG A 119 18.05 2.81 -8.14
N GLU A 120 19.26 2.74 -7.62
CA GLU A 120 19.97 1.46 -7.46
C GLU A 120 19.18 0.50 -6.53
N PRO A 121 19.25 -0.82 -6.76
CA PRO A 121 19.97 -1.48 -7.86
C PRO A 121 19.18 -1.59 -9.17
N ASP A 122 17.96 -1.04 -9.21
CA ASP A 122 16.95 -1.34 -10.24
C ASP A 122 16.79 -0.23 -11.29
N ILE A 123 17.82 0.62 -11.48
CA ILE A 123 17.76 1.73 -12.46
C ILE A 123 17.36 1.22 -13.85
N GLY A 124 16.34 1.85 -14.43
CA GLY A 124 15.84 1.52 -15.77
C GLY A 124 14.89 0.33 -15.81
N GLU A 125 14.63 -0.31 -14.66
CA GLU A 125 13.70 -1.43 -14.62
C GLU A 125 12.27 -0.93 -14.74
N MET A 126 11.48 -1.59 -15.61
CA MET A 126 10.09 -1.26 -15.84
C MET A 126 9.20 -1.76 -14.70
N ARG A 127 8.26 -0.91 -14.30
CA ARG A 127 7.17 -1.29 -13.38
C ARG A 127 5.84 -0.87 -13.97
N ILE A 128 4.83 -1.68 -13.76
CA ILE A 128 3.46 -1.31 -14.06
C ILE A 128 2.88 -0.53 -12.90
N VAL A 129 2.04 0.48 -13.19
CA VAL A 129 1.51 1.37 -12.17
C VAL A 129 0.00 1.33 -12.08
N TYR A 130 -0.46 1.50 -10.84
CA TYR A 130 -1.86 1.47 -10.46
C TYR A 130 -2.20 2.68 -9.64
N GLU A 131 -3.45 3.09 -9.71
CA GLU A 131 -3.99 4.18 -8.89
C GLU A 131 -5.37 3.80 -8.39
N LYS A 132 -5.65 4.17 -7.14
CA LYS A 132 -6.99 4.09 -6.55
C LYS A 132 -7.39 5.46 -6.05
N ILE A 133 -8.57 5.92 -6.47
CA ILE A 133 -9.19 7.12 -5.92
C ILE A 133 -10.04 6.72 -4.73
N ILE A 134 -9.78 7.32 -3.58
CA ILE A 134 -10.49 7.03 -2.34
C ILE A 134 -11.80 7.79 -2.34
N LYS A 135 -12.91 7.08 -2.12
CA LYS A 135 -14.23 7.69 -1.98
C LYS A 135 -14.48 8.00 -0.50
N ILE A 136 -14.75 9.26 -0.19
CA ILE A 136 -15.10 9.66 1.16
C ILE A 136 -16.59 9.40 1.36
N PRO A 137 -16.98 8.65 2.43
CA PRO A 137 -18.40 8.45 2.74
C PRO A 137 -19.09 9.78 3.01
N HIS A 138 -20.29 9.98 2.44
CA HIS A 138 -21.08 11.21 2.62
C HIS A 138 -21.35 11.56 4.09
N LYS A 139 -21.29 10.59 4.98
CA LYS A 139 -21.55 10.78 6.43
C LYS A 139 -20.42 11.50 7.17
N LEU A 140 -19.30 11.83 6.51
CA LEU A 140 -18.16 12.52 7.12
C LEU A 140 -18.15 14.02 6.85
N PHE A 141 -19.16 14.54 6.21
CA PHE A 141 -19.33 15.96 5.90
C PHE A 141 -20.55 16.53 6.58
#